data_667ed64f8a4e20f36e0ed1748b35c9f4
#
_entry.id   667ed64f8a4e20f36e0ed1748b35c9f4
#
_cell.length_a   1.000
_cell.length_b   1.000
_cell.length_c   1.000
_cell.angle_alpha   90.00
_cell.angle_beta   90.00
_cell.angle_gamma   90.00
#
_symmetry.space_group_name_H-M   'P 1'
#
loop_
_entity.id
_entity.type
_entity.pdbx_description
1 polymer ?
#
loop_
_entity_poly.entity_id
_entity_poly.type
_entity_poly.pdbx_seq_one_letter_code
_entity_poly.pdbx_strand_id
1 'polypeptide(L)'
;MRANILCAGFGTRLRPFTYLKPKPLLNIGGYPLVERTIRQLHADGVTDIALVVGYKHECFNYLVDKYGVQLIISAQYATANNYSSLQLVAHRLGDSLVIDGDTYIHRPVVPLVRPGVSQFICQQTQQGHEWELITDADDRVVSVRKDSPSGYCMSGVSYWTEEAAALIREELDRSGPDDYWEDSVIRILDRVPVYATRVKMLLCEIDSLSDALSLGLLTPDELADQCSETQMAEKLKGLTNDTYHIQLDGKGLVLRIPGQGTDQIIDRSVEAAMLEMVKDLDITPECHFYAGGIKTTDFLEGYRILNHDTLDRFEVRGVVDIMRRLHDIRMPEGFREKYGPSAVLSVLSEVKLYERQSGVNLLADHERSLFYDFAREMDSDEKRFCHRDFVLENILRKGDDIKLIDFEYACFCSPYWDYASFVNETRLSGPLLDAFIEASGADRTRLLKAMIIVDYIWGLWGFYRECIDYGRGRIAEMDRNLKLLQRGEQLA
;
A
#
# COMPACT_ATOMS: atom_id res chain seq x y z
N MET A 1 39.45 5.91 -8.42
CA MET A 1 38.04 5.43 -8.68
C MET A 1 37.07 6.54 -8.37
N ARG A 2 36.05 6.73 -9.18
CA ARG A 2 34.95 7.69 -8.99
C ARG A 2 33.61 6.96 -9.10
N ALA A 3 32.50 7.61 -8.75
CA ALA A 3 31.18 7.04 -8.88
C ALA A 3 30.21 8.01 -9.57
N ASN A 4 29.34 7.47 -10.43
CA ASN A 4 28.24 8.17 -11.07
C ASN A 4 26.96 7.46 -10.68
N ILE A 5 26.04 8.18 -9.99
CA ILE A 5 24.79 7.63 -9.49
C ILE A 5 23.63 8.22 -10.32
N LEU A 6 22.82 7.36 -10.92
CA LEU A 6 21.72 7.76 -11.80
C LEU A 6 20.42 7.89 -10.99
N CYS A 7 19.98 9.14 -10.77
CA CYS A 7 18.87 9.50 -9.90
C CYS A 7 17.76 10.30 -10.62
N ALA A 8 17.71 10.29 -11.95
CA ALA A 8 16.89 11.24 -12.71
C ALA A 8 15.41 10.82 -12.85
N GLY A 9 15.07 9.55 -12.68
CA GLY A 9 13.77 8.96 -12.97
C GLY A 9 12.61 9.44 -12.08
N PHE A 10 11.39 9.28 -12.58
CA PHE A 10 10.15 9.65 -11.86
C PHE A 10 9.82 8.76 -10.67
N GLY A 11 10.27 7.50 -10.66
CA GLY A 11 9.89 6.51 -9.64
C GLY A 11 8.38 6.23 -9.58
N THR A 12 7.71 6.13 -10.72
CA THR A 12 6.25 6.06 -10.84
C THR A 12 5.62 4.89 -10.07
N ARG A 13 6.33 3.77 -9.94
CA ARG A 13 5.87 2.59 -9.19
C ARG A 13 5.81 2.81 -7.68
N LEU A 14 6.48 3.86 -7.16
CA LEU A 14 6.45 4.27 -5.75
C LEU A 14 5.52 5.46 -5.49
N ARG A 15 4.64 5.79 -6.43
CA ARG A 15 3.56 6.75 -6.17
C ARG A 15 2.66 6.19 -5.06
N PRO A 16 2.15 7.03 -4.14
CA PRO A 16 2.15 8.49 -4.15
C PRO A 16 3.40 9.15 -3.57
N PHE A 17 4.32 8.43 -2.94
CA PHE A 17 5.45 9.00 -2.20
C PHE A 17 6.43 9.75 -3.10
N THR A 18 6.62 9.26 -4.34
CA THR A 18 7.47 9.95 -5.32
C THR A 18 6.88 11.28 -5.82
N TYR A 19 5.63 11.56 -5.48
CA TYR A 19 5.09 12.91 -5.62
C TYR A 19 5.60 13.87 -4.55
N LEU A 20 5.96 13.36 -3.38
CA LEU A 20 6.50 14.18 -2.29
C LEU A 20 7.97 14.45 -2.51
N LYS A 21 8.76 13.42 -2.82
CA LYS A 21 10.21 13.51 -3.10
C LYS A 21 10.67 12.39 -4.05
N PRO A 22 11.77 12.59 -4.80
CA PRO A 22 12.31 11.58 -5.69
C PRO A 22 12.56 10.23 -5.01
N LYS A 23 12.38 9.12 -5.73
CA LYS A 23 12.61 7.74 -5.24
C LYS A 23 13.97 7.59 -4.51
N PRO A 24 15.11 8.09 -5.04
CA PRO A 24 16.39 7.98 -4.35
C PRO A 24 16.48 8.70 -3.00
N LEU A 25 15.56 9.64 -2.73
CA LEU A 25 15.49 10.38 -1.48
C LEU A 25 14.44 9.84 -0.49
N LEU A 26 13.74 8.78 -0.84
CA LEU A 26 12.85 8.09 0.11
C LEU A 26 13.69 7.45 1.20
N ASN A 27 13.26 7.67 2.46
CA ASN A 27 13.90 7.04 3.61
C ASN A 27 13.47 5.57 3.67
N ILE A 28 14.42 4.69 3.41
CA ILE A 28 14.22 3.24 3.39
C ILE A 28 15.33 2.59 4.19
N GLY A 29 14.97 1.90 5.26
CA GLY A 29 15.94 1.34 6.20
C GLY A 29 16.74 2.38 6.96
N GLY A 30 16.09 3.48 7.38
CA GLY A 30 16.64 4.52 8.26
C GLY A 30 17.43 5.64 7.56
N TYR A 31 17.63 5.57 6.24
CA TYR A 31 18.31 6.61 5.46
C TYR A 31 17.70 6.73 4.06
N PRO A 32 17.75 7.92 3.40
CA PRO A 32 17.51 8.03 1.98
C PRO A 32 18.40 7.06 1.19
N LEU A 33 17.83 6.38 0.18
CA LEU A 33 18.56 5.35 -0.59
C LEU A 33 19.91 5.86 -1.11
N VAL A 34 19.91 7.03 -1.75
CA VAL A 34 21.12 7.62 -2.31
C VAL A 34 22.12 8.04 -1.22
N GLU A 35 21.66 8.52 -0.05
CA GLU A 35 22.56 8.86 1.06
C GLU A 35 23.26 7.61 1.61
N ARG A 36 22.54 6.49 1.72
CA ARG A 36 23.14 5.21 2.11
C ARG A 36 24.28 4.84 1.17
N THR A 37 24.05 4.92 -0.13
CA THR A 37 25.06 4.64 -1.16
C THR A 37 26.27 5.57 -1.06
N ILE A 38 26.04 6.89 -0.94
CA ILE A 38 27.12 7.89 -0.76
C ILE A 38 27.95 7.59 0.49
N ARG A 39 27.31 7.30 1.62
CA ARG A 39 28.02 6.99 2.88
C ARG A 39 28.89 5.73 2.77
N GLN A 40 28.41 4.69 2.10
CA GLN A 40 29.19 3.48 1.85
C GLN A 40 30.39 3.76 0.94
N LEU A 41 30.20 4.52 -0.14
CA LEU A 41 31.26 4.94 -1.04
C LEU A 41 32.34 5.76 -0.32
N HIS A 42 31.93 6.72 0.52
CA HIS A 42 32.88 7.52 1.32
C HIS A 42 33.66 6.65 2.31
N ALA A 43 32.99 5.68 2.98
CA ALA A 43 33.64 4.76 3.91
C ALA A 43 34.72 3.90 3.20
N ASP A 44 34.53 3.61 1.92
CA ASP A 44 35.47 2.88 1.06
C ASP A 44 36.46 3.81 0.33
N GLY A 45 36.50 5.11 0.66
CA GLY A 45 37.45 6.09 0.12
C GLY A 45 37.09 6.66 -1.27
N VAL A 46 35.87 6.40 -1.78
CA VAL A 46 35.39 7.00 -3.02
C VAL A 46 34.66 8.31 -2.71
N THR A 47 35.32 9.45 -2.97
CA THR A 47 34.80 10.79 -2.66
C THR A 47 34.44 11.62 -3.89
N ASP A 48 34.95 11.24 -5.08
CA ASP A 48 34.56 11.87 -6.36
C ASP A 48 33.25 11.25 -6.87
N ILE A 49 32.13 11.79 -6.41
CA ILE A 49 30.78 11.27 -6.69
C ILE A 49 29.97 12.32 -7.46
N ALA A 50 29.38 11.90 -8.60
CA ALA A 50 28.42 12.68 -9.35
C ALA A 50 27.04 12.03 -9.26
N LEU A 51 25.99 12.84 -8.99
CA LEU A 51 24.58 12.43 -9.05
C LEU A 51 23.96 13.03 -10.31
N VAL A 52 23.45 12.19 -11.19
CA VAL A 52 22.63 12.65 -12.31
C VAL A 52 21.19 12.70 -11.84
N VAL A 53 20.65 13.90 -11.73
CA VAL A 53 19.32 14.18 -11.18
C VAL A 53 18.40 14.78 -12.23
N GLY A 54 17.10 14.58 -12.12
CA GLY A 54 16.11 15.10 -13.07
C GLY A 54 14.82 15.50 -12.38
N TYR A 55 13.93 14.56 -12.15
CA TYR A 55 12.67 14.80 -11.45
C TYR A 55 12.91 15.39 -10.07
N LYS A 56 12.32 16.57 -9.79
CA LYS A 56 12.50 17.32 -8.52
C LYS A 56 13.96 17.45 -8.08
N HIS A 57 14.85 17.77 -9.03
CA HIS A 57 16.29 17.84 -8.81
C HIS A 57 16.68 18.77 -7.65
N GLU A 58 15.89 19.80 -7.35
CA GLU A 58 16.08 20.74 -6.25
C GLU A 58 16.10 20.06 -4.87
N CYS A 59 15.41 18.92 -4.73
CA CYS A 59 15.40 18.14 -3.48
C CYS A 59 16.78 17.53 -3.15
N PHE A 60 17.70 17.44 -4.11
CA PHE A 60 19.04 16.87 -3.92
C PHE A 60 20.08 17.91 -3.48
N ASN A 61 19.78 19.21 -3.50
CA ASN A 61 20.74 20.29 -3.27
C ASN A 61 21.51 20.15 -1.94
N TYR A 62 20.84 19.72 -0.87
CA TYR A 62 21.47 19.53 0.45
C TYR A 62 22.60 18.49 0.44
N LEU A 63 22.62 17.56 -0.51
CA LEU A 63 23.67 16.54 -0.61
C LEU A 63 25.00 17.14 -1.04
N VAL A 64 25.00 18.26 -1.75
CA VAL A 64 26.22 19.00 -2.13
C VAL A 64 26.93 19.48 -0.87
N ASP A 65 26.22 20.17 0.00
CA ASP A 65 26.80 20.71 1.25
C ASP A 65 27.15 19.60 2.23
N LYS A 66 26.33 18.55 2.30
CA LYS A 66 26.48 17.49 3.30
C LYS A 66 27.60 16.49 2.95
N TYR A 67 27.77 16.18 1.66
CA TYR A 67 28.64 15.11 1.20
C TYR A 67 29.66 15.53 0.14
N GLY A 68 29.64 16.76 -0.34
CA GLY A 68 30.55 17.22 -1.39
C GLY A 68 30.33 16.60 -2.77
N VAL A 69 29.11 16.07 -3.03
CA VAL A 69 28.79 15.45 -4.32
C VAL A 69 28.52 16.50 -5.39
N GLN A 70 28.76 16.14 -6.66
CA GLN A 70 28.41 16.98 -7.78
C GLN A 70 27.01 16.64 -8.32
N LEU A 71 26.12 17.64 -8.46
CA LEU A 71 24.83 17.44 -9.14
C LEU A 71 24.94 17.77 -10.63
N ILE A 72 24.42 16.88 -11.46
CA ILE A 72 24.33 17.04 -12.92
C ILE A 72 22.86 16.91 -13.31
N ILE A 73 22.27 17.96 -13.86
CA ILE A 73 20.84 18.01 -14.13
C ILE A 73 20.57 17.43 -15.53
N SER A 74 19.74 16.38 -15.58
CA SER A 74 19.22 15.82 -16.83
C SER A 74 17.94 16.57 -17.24
N ALA A 75 17.99 17.32 -18.31
CA ALA A 75 16.82 17.98 -18.88
C ALA A 75 15.90 17.01 -19.64
N GLN A 76 16.41 15.84 -20.01
CA GLN A 76 15.69 14.86 -20.83
C GLN A 76 15.06 13.72 -20.02
N TYR A 77 15.07 13.81 -18.67
CA TYR A 77 14.56 12.74 -17.80
C TYR A 77 13.11 12.34 -18.06
N ALA A 78 12.31 13.24 -18.67
CA ALA A 78 10.88 13.02 -18.97
C ALA A 78 10.63 12.47 -20.38
N THR A 79 11.62 12.54 -21.28
CA THR A 79 11.45 12.27 -22.71
C THR A 79 12.39 11.20 -23.26
N ALA A 80 13.35 10.75 -22.46
CA ALA A 80 14.32 9.73 -22.86
C ALA A 80 14.61 8.77 -21.69
N ASN A 81 14.99 7.55 -22.02
CA ASN A 81 15.40 6.55 -21.05
C ASN A 81 16.75 6.90 -20.39
N ASN A 82 17.24 6.01 -19.52
CA ASN A 82 18.42 6.24 -18.67
C ASN A 82 19.74 6.42 -19.44
N TYR A 83 19.81 6.08 -20.76
CA TYR A 83 20.98 6.39 -21.58
C TYR A 83 21.32 7.88 -21.56
N SER A 84 20.29 8.75 -21.58
CA SER A 84 20.46 10.21 -21.55
C SER A 84 21.12 10.69 -20.26
N SER A 85 20.85 10.00 -19.16
CA SER A 85 21.50 10.26 -17.86
C SER A 85 22.96 9.86 -17.88
N LEU A 86 23.29 8.68 -18.40
CA LEU A 86 24.69 8.24 -18.49
C LEU A 86 25.49 9.08 -19.48
N GLN A 87 24.88 9.56 -20.57
CA GLN A 87 25.52 10.42 -21.56
C GLN A 87 26.06 11.72 -20.95
N LEU A 88 25.33 12.32 -19.97
CA LEU A 88 25.78 13.53 -19.28
C LEU A 88 27.07 13.34 -18.48
N VAL A 89 27.33 12.13 -18.00
CA VAL A 89 28.52 11.74 -17.25
C VAL A 89 29.48 10.84 -18.04
N ALA A 90 29.28 10.70 -19.35
CA ALA A 90 30.09 9.83 -20.20
C ALA A 90 31.59 10.13 -20.11
N HIS A 91 31.97 11.41 -19.96
CA HIS A 91 33.34 11.86 -19.76
C HIS A 91 33.97 11.40 -18.43
N ARG A 92 33.16 10.90 -17.49
CA ARG A 92 33.57 10.41 -16.17
C ARG A 92 33.59 8.88 -16.07
N LEU A 93 33.26 8.15 -17.13
CA LEU A 93 33.10 6.68 -17.07
C LEU A 93 34.39 5.91 -16.81
N GLY A 94 35.54 6.39 -17.22
CA GLY A 94 36.81 5.66 -17.03
C GLY A 94 37.21 5.54 -15.56
N ASP A 95 37.60 4.34 -15.11
CA ASP A 95 37.89 3.97 -13.72
C ASP A 95 36.78 4.40 -12.77
N SER A 96 35.53 4.05 -13.10
CA SER A 96 34.38 4.51 -12.37
C SER A 96 33.30 3.44 -12.14
N LEU A 97 32.56 3.59 -11.05
CA LEU A 97 31.29 2.93 -10.78
C LEU A 97 30.14 3.68 -11.48
N VAL A 98 29.19 2.93 -12.02
CA VAL A 98 27.85 3.40 -12.37
C VAL A 98 26.86 2.67 -11.47
N ILE A 99 26.01 3.43 -10.78
CA ILE A 99 25.09 2.91 -9.77
C ILE A 99 23.70 3.49 -10.02
N ASP A 100 22.67 2.66 -10.03
CA ASP A 100 21.28 3.12 -10.08
C ASP A 100 20.86 3.64 -8.70
N GLY A 101 20.29 4.84 -8.69
CA GLY A 101 20.00 5.58 -7.45
C GLY A 101 18.83 5.03 -6.64
N ASP A 102 18.12 4.05 -7.18
CA ASP A 102 16.98 3.37 -6.56
C ASP A 102 17.32 1.97 -6.01
N THR A 103 18.60 1.61 -6.05
CA THR A 103 19.10 0.34 -5.53
C THR A 103 19.38 0.45 -4.03
N TYR A 104 18.76 -0.42 -3.21
CA TYR A 104 19.11 -0.57 -1.80
C TYR A 104 20.33 -1.47 -1.65
N ILE A 105 21.45 -0.89 -1.23
CA ILE A 105 22.75 -1.57 -1.09
C ILE A 105 22.94 -2.01 0.35
N HIS A 106 22.90 -3.34 0.61
CA HIS A 106 23.09 -3.90 1.97
C HIS A 106 24.54 -3.87 2.43
N ARG A 107 25.49 -4.01 1.53
CA ARG A 107 26.94 -4.10 1.84
C ARG A 107 27.74 -3.24 0.88
N PRO A 108 28.96 -2.79 1.28
CA PRO A 108 29.83 -2.04 0.42
C PRO A 108 30.10 -2.74 -0.91
N VAL A 109 30.01 -1.99 -2.03
CA VAL A 109 30.21 -2.52 -3.39
C VAL A 109 31.66 -2.40 -3.88
N VAL A 110 32.43 -1.45 -3.36
CA VAL A 110 33.82 -1.20 -3.76
C VAL A 110 34.72 -2.43 -3.58
N PRO A 111 34.59 -3.22 -2.47
CA PRO A 111 35.38 -4.45 -2.31
C PRO A 111 35.09 -5.54 -3.35
N LEU A 112 33.97 -5.44 -4.09
CA LEU A 112 33.60 -6.37 -5.15
C LEU A 112 34.21 -6.01 -6.49
N VAL A 113 34.73 -4.79 -6.62
CA VAL A 113 35.34 -4.30 -7.86
C VAL A 113 36.70 -4.94 -8.02
N ARG A 114 36.93 -5.54 -9.20
CA ARG A 114 38.25 -6.00 -9.64
C ARG A 114 38.90 -4.85 -10.42
N PRO A 115 39.93 -4.17 -9.87
CA PRO A 115 40.59 -3.06 -10.58
C PRO A 115 41.09 -3.46 -11.96
N GLY A 116 40.84 -2.60 -12.93
CA GLY A 116 41.26 -2.87 -14.34
C GLY A 116 40.39 -3.87 -15.09
N VAL A 117 39.24 -4.29 -14.53
CA VAL A 117 38.32 -5.26 -15.16
C VAL A 117 36.94 -4.67 -15.25
N SER A 118 36.44 -4.39 -16.42
CA SER A 118 35.05 -3.96 -16.63
C SER A 118 34.07 -5.06 -16.24
N GLN A 119 33.09 -4.73 -15.39
CA GLN A 119 32.21 -5.74 -14.82
C GLN A 119 30.86 -5.20 -14.44
N PHE A 120 29.85 -6.07 -14.53
CA PHE A 120 28.60 -5.94 -13.82
C PHE A 120 28.67 -6.69 -12.49
N ILE A 121 28.15 -6.10 -11.44
CA ILE A 121 27.76 -6.82 -10.22
C ILE A 121 26.38 -7.41 -10.50
N CYS A 122 26.22 -8.71 -10.33
CA CYS A 122 24.99 -9.42 -10.62
C CYS A 122 24.60 -10.35 -9.48
N GLN A 123 23.31 -10.55 -9.31
CA GLN A 123 22.74 -11.43 -8.30
C GLN A 123 21.72 -12.38 -8.91
N GLN A 124 21.46 -13.48 -8.23
CA GLN A 124 20.45 -14.43 -8.67
C GLN A 124 19.06 -13.89 -8.40
N THR A 125 18.25 -13.76 -9.44
CA THR A 125 16.84 -13.39 -9.38
C THR A 125 15.99 -14.64 -9.53
N GLN A 126 14.93 -14.78 -8.70
CA GLN A 126 13.99 -15.90 -8.75
C GLN A 126 12.59 -15.46 -9.20
N GLN A 127 12.34 -14.17 -9.24
CA GLN A 127 11.07 -13.56 -9.65
C GLN A 127 11.36 -12.23 -10.34
N GLY A 128 10.75 -11.99 -11.49
CA GLY A 128 10.87 -10.73 -12.19
C GLY A 128 11.14 -10.90 -13.70
N HIS A 129 11.18 -9.77 -14.37
CA HIS A 129 11.48 -9.62 -15.79
C HIS A 129 12.77 -8.80 -15.92
N GLU A 130 13.90 -9.41 -15.51
CA GLU A 130 15.18 -8.74 -15.38
C GLU A 130 16.13 -9.06 -16.54
N TRP A 131 17.22 -8.30 -16.66
CA TRP A 131 18.23 -8.50 -17.70
C TRP A 131 19.31 -9.47 -17.21
N GLU A 132 19.20 -10.72 -17.66
CA GLU A 132 20.10 -11.82 -17.31
C GLU A 132 21.42 -11.74 -18.09
N LEU A 133 22.53 -11.88 -17.39
CA LEU A 133 23.85 -11.98 -17.97
C LEU A 133 24.17 -13.43 -18.35
N ILE A 134 24.33 -13.71 -19.64
CA ILE A 134 24.79 -15.01 -20.15
C ILE A 134 26.31 -14.98 -20.22
N THR A 135 26.96 -15.87 -19.48
CA THR A 135 28.42 -15.89 -19.36
C THR A 135 29.05 -17.18 -19.92
N ASP A 136 30.31 -17.10 -20.28
CA ASP A 136 31.15 -18.28 -20.51
C ASP A 136 31.68 -18.87 -19.19
N ALA A 137 32.60 -19.87 -19.29
CA ALA A 137 33.19 -20.55 -18.15
C ALA A 137 34.08 -19.67 -17.25
N ASP A 138 34.57 -18.56 -17.77
CA ASP A 138 35.44 -17.61 -17.09
C ASP A 138 34.66 -16.37 -16.56
N ASP A 139 33.35 -16.46 -16.50
CA ASP A 139 32.42 -15.37 -16.11
C ASP A 139 32.43 -14.16 -17.05
N ARG A 140 32.99 -14.29 -18.28
CA ARG A 140 32.89 -13.25 -19.28
C ARG A 140 31.45 -13.21 -19.84
N VAL A 141 30.86 -12.03 -19.90
CA VAL A 141 29.54 -11.81 -20.48
C VAL A 141 29.62 -11.97 -22.01
N VAL A 142 28.86 -12.91 -22.55
CA VAL A 142 28.80 -13.19 -24.00
C VAL A 142 27.51 -12.66 -24.62
N SER A 143 26.45 -12.54 -23.86
CA SER A 143 25.21 -11.92 -24.29
C SER A 143 24.32 -11.55 -23.08
N VAL A 144 23.26 -10.81 -23.35
CA VAL A 144 22.28 -10.42 -22.36
C VAL A 144 20.91 -10.88 -22.85
N ARG A 145 20.14 -11.55 -21.96
CA ARG A 145 18.75 -11.90 -22.20
C ARG A 145 17.87 -10.90 -21.46
N LYS A 146 17.16 -10.06 -22.20
CA LYS A 146 16.17 -9.15 -21.66
C LYS A 146 14.94 -9.95 -21.23
N ASP A 147 14.27 -9.49 -20.19
CA ASP A 147 13.01 -10.06 -19.73
C ASP A 147 13.10 -11.53 -19.26
N SER A 148 14.16 -11.86 -18.52
CA SER A 148 14.35 -13.22 -18.00
C SER A 148 13.62 -13.42 -16.66
N PRO A 149 12.87 -14.53 -16.48
CA PRO A 149 12.17 -14.80 -15.25
C PRO A 149 13.08 -15.26 -14.11
N SER A 150 14.32 -15.67 -14.40
CA SER A 150 15.28 -16.15 -13.41
C SER A 150 16.69 -16.19 -14.01
N GLY A 151 17.71 -16.04 -13.15
CA GLY A 151 19.10 -16.12 -13.56
C GLY A 151 19.99 -15.15 -12.78
N TYR A 152 21.24 -14.97 -13.23
CA TYR A 152 22.12 -13.93 -12.72
C TYR A 152 21.88 -12.64 -13.49
N CYS A 153 21.13 -11.72 -12.88
CA CYS A 153 20.68 -10.49 -13.52
C CYS A 153 21.53 -9.29 -13.09
N MET A 154 21.53 -8.25 -13.93
CA MET A 154 22.11 -6.95 -13.61
C MET A 154 21.45 -6.42 -12.32
N SER A 155 22.23 -5.76 -11.47
CA SER A 155 21.78 -5.31 -10.16
C SER A 155 21.79 -3.78 -9.97
N GLY A 156 21.92 -3.05 -11.07
CA GLY A 156 22.05 -1.58 -11.02
C GLY A 156 23.43 -1.11 -10.56
N VAL A 157 24.46 -1.99 -10.50
CA VAL A 157 25.83 -1.61 -10.14
C VAL A 157 26.82 -2.20 -11.13
N SER A 158 27.71 -1.36 -11.67
CA SER A 158 28.75 -1.75 -12.61
C SER A 158 30.02 -0.92 -12.45
N TYR A 159 31.15 -1.45 -12.93
CA TYR A 159 32.46 -0.76 -12.98
C TYR A 159 33.04 -0.82 -14.36
N TRP A 160 33.61 0.30 -14.81
CA TRP A 160 34.10 0.48 -16.17
C TRP A 160 35.54 0.94 -16.22
N THR A 161 36.40 0.21 -16.94
CA THR A 161 37.75 0.64 -17.27
C THR A 161 37.71 1.74 -18.32
N GLU A 162 38.84 2.48 -18.50
CA GLU A 162 38.92 3.52 -19.52
C GLU A 162 38.73 2.98 -20.94
N GLU A 163 39.23 1.75 -21.20
CA GLU A 163 39.07 1.09 -22.51
C GLU A 163 37.57 0.85 -22.84
N ALA A 164 36.85 0.22 -21.92
CA ALA A 164 35.43 -0.02 -22.12
C ALA A 164 34.63 1.28 -22.16
N ALA A 165 34.98 2.25 -21.29
CA ALA A 165 34.33 3.56 -21.23
C ALA A 165 34.46 4.33 -22.56
N ALA A 166 35.59 4.21 -23.26
CA ALA A 166 35.77 4.82 -24.59
C ALA A 166 34.76 4.26 -25.60
N LEU A 167 34.57 2.94 -25.60
CA LEU A 167 33.61 2.28 -26.49
C LEU A 167 32.14 2.58 -26.09
N ILE A 168 31.84 2.61 -24.79
CA ILE A 168 30.51 2.98 -24.30
C ILE A 168 30.17 4.40 -24.75
N ARG A 169 31.09 5.36 -24.66
CA ARG A 169 30.86 6.74 -25.13
C ARG A 169 30.48 6.79 -26.61
N GLU A 170 31.21 6.03 -27.48
CA GLU A 170 30.87 5.94 -28.90
C GLU A 170 29.46 5.41 -29.15
N GLU A 171 29.00 4.43 -28.37
CA GLU A 171 27.67 3.84 -28.54
C GLU A 171 26.58 4.72 -27.94
N LEU A 172 26.85 5.44 -26.84
CA LEU A 172 25.90 6.42 -26.28
C LEU A 172 25.58 7.55 -27.26
N ASP A 173 26.56 7.99 -28.05
CA ASP A 173 26.36 9.00 -29.10
C ASP A 173 25.47 8.51 -30.26
N ARG A 174 25.29 7.18 -30.39
CA ARG A 174 24.42 6.54 -31.38
C ARG A 174 23.05 6.14 -30.81
N SER A 175 22.88 6.25 -29.49
CA SER A 175 21.67 5.83 -28.81
C SER A 175 20.51 6.80 -29.04
N GLY A 176 19.29 6.28 -29.07
CA GLY A 176 18.05 7.02 -29.23
C GLY A 176 17.25 7.10 -27.93
N PRO A 177 16.15 7.87 -27.91
CA PRO A 177 15.37 8.14 -26.69
C PRO A 177 14.78 6.88 -26.03
N ASP A 178 14.60 5.80 -26.77
CA ASP A 178 14.04 4.55 -26.27
C ASP A 178 15.10 3.57 -25.75
N ASP A 179 16.41 3.85 -25.99
CA ASP A 179 17.51 2.98 -25.56
C ASP A 179 17.75 3.10 -24.05
N TYR A 180 18.15 1.99 -23.44
CA TYR A 180 18.79 1.96 -22.14
C TYR A 180 20.31 2.09 -22.29
N TRP A 181 21.00 2.63 -21.29
CA TRP A 181 22.46 2.76 -21.37
C TRP A 181 23.15 1.39 -21.44
N GLU A 182 22.56 0.36 -20.88
CA GLU A 182 23.00 -1.03 -20.93
C GLU A 182 23.02 -1.57 -22.36
N ASP A 183 22.16 -1.04 -23.24
CA ASP A 183 22.20 -1.38 -24.68
C ASP A 183 23.54 -0.98 -25.33
N SER A 184 24.13 0.12 -24.88
CA SER A 184 25.45 0.55 -25.34
C SER A 184 26.54 -0.45 -24.94
N VAL A 185 26.42 -1.09 -23.77
CA VAL A 185 27.35 -2.14 -23.34
C VAL A 185 27.13 -3.42 -24.13
N ILE A 186 25.88 -3.81 -24.39
CA ILE A 186 25.61 -5.02 -25.20
C ILE A 186 26.26 -4.93 -26.57
N ARG A 187 26.29 -3.74 -27.19
CA ARG A 187 26.88 -3.50 -28.52
C ARG A 187 28.41 -3.59 -28.55
N ILE A 188 29.09 -3.63 -27.42
CA ILE A 188 30.56 -3.68 -27.33
C ILE A 188 31.12 -5.00 -26.75
N LEU A 189 30.27 -5.96 -26.39
CA LEU A 189 30.68 -7.22 -25.74
C LEU A 189 31.67 -8.05 -26.59
N ASP A 190 31.64 -7.91 -27.90
CA ASP A 190 32.59 -8.54 -28.86
C ASP A 190 33.90 -7.75 -29.02
N ARG A 191 33.92 -6.47 -28.60
CA ARG A 191 35.07 -5.56 -28.77
C ARG A 191 35.95 -5.46 -27.52
N VAL A 192 35.33 -5.62 -26.31
CA VAL A 192 36.04 -5.54 -25.04
C VAL A 192 35.48 -6.56 -24.04
N PRO A 193 36.30 -7.24 -23.24
CA PRO A 193 35.80 -8.19 -22.25
C PRO A 193 35.09 -7.46 -21.10
N VAL A 194 33.87 -7.89 -20.82
CA VAL A 194 33.07 -7.48 -19.68
C VAL A 194 32.75 -8.73 -18.88
N TYR A 195 32.84 -8.67 -17.56
CA TYR A 195 32.68 -9.82 -16.69
C TYR A 195 31.47 -9.68 -15.76
N ALA A 196 30.94 -10.80 -15.31
CA ALA A 196 29.90 -10.87 -14.26
C ALA A 196 30.58 -11.17 -12.91
N THR A 197 30.39 -10.26 -11.94
CA THR A 197 30.75 -10.54 -10.54
C THR A 197 29.49 -10.98 -9.80
N ARG A 198 29.38 -12.30 -9.57
CA ARG A 198 28.20 -12.90 -8.94
C ARG A 198 28.23 -12.72 -7.43
N VAL A 199 27.14 -12.20 -6.88
CA VAL A 199 26.97 -11.99 -5.44
C VAL A 199 25.73 -12.70 -4.93
N LYS A 200 25.80 -13.14 -3.67
CA LYS A 200 24.62 -13.66 -2.95
C LYS A 200 23.98 -12.51 -2.20
N MET A 201 22.78 -12.12 -2.59
CA MET A 201 21.90 -11.17 -1.92
C MET A 201 22.64 -9.94 -1.32
N LEU A 202 23.04 -9.02 -2.16
CA LEU A 202 23.72 -7.77 -1.80
C LEU A 202 22.90 -6.53 -2.07
N LEU A 203 21.99 -6.61 -2.99
CA LEU A 203 21.29 -5.50 -3.59
C LEU A 203 19.81 -5.84 -3.69
N CYS A 204 18.96 -4.88 -3.34
CA CYS A 204 17.53 -4.98 -3.60
C CYS A 204 17.12 -3.75 -4.40
N GLU A 205 16.61 -3.96 -5.58
CA GLU A 205 15.88 -2.92 -6.28
C GLU A 205 14.54 -2.72 -5.58
N ILE A 206 14.25 -1.49 -5.18
CA ILE A 206 12.99 -1.15 -4.52
C ILE A 206 12.06 -0.58 -5.57
N ASP A 207 11.41 -1.45 -6.31
CA ASP A 207 10.53 -1.03 -7.39
C ASP A 207 9.17 -0.56 -6.93
N SER A 208 8.71 -1.08 -5.78
CA SER A 208 7.43 -0.72 -5.19
C SER A 208 7.51 -0.55 -3.68
N LEU A 209 6.48 0.09 -3.10
CA LEU A 209 6.32 0.12 -1.63
C LEU A 209 6.12 -1.27 -1.05
N SER A 210 5.48 -2.16 -1.79
CA SER A 210 5.31 -3.55 -1.39
C SER A 210 6.66 -4.24 -1.19
N ASP A 211 7.66 -3.94 -2.03
CA ASP A 211 9.00 -4.49 -1.89
C ASP A 211 9.66 -3.99 -0.60
N ALA A 212 9.60 -2.67 -0.35
CA ALA A 212 10.18 -2.07 0.84
C ALA A 212 9.54 -2.60 2.14
N LEU A 213 8.21 -2.77 2.16
CA LEU A 213 7.45 -3.31 3.29
C LEU A 213 7.72 -4.81 3.49
N SER A 214 7.69 -5.61 2.42
CA SER A 214 7.90 -7.07 2.49
C SER A 214 9.31 -7.44 2.94
N LEU A 215 10.29 -6.61 2.61
CA LEU A 215 11.67 -6.73 3.04
C LEU A 215 11.92 -6.18 4.45
N GLY A 216 10.91 -5.60 5.10
CA GLY A 216 11.05 -4.96 6.42
C GLY A 216 11.98 -3.74 6.41
N LEU A 217 12.18 -3.12 5.25
CA LEU A 217 13.04 -1.95 5.07
C LEU A 217 12.29 -0.63 5.30
N LEU A 218 10.97 -0.70 5.39
CA LEU A 218 10.07 0.42 5.62
C LEU A 218 8.93 -0.06 6.51
N THR A 219 8.54 0.77 7.48
CA THR A 219 7.40 0.53 8.35
C THR A 219 6.27 1.52 8.03
N PRO A 220 5.01 1.21 8.36
CA PRO A 220 3.92 2.17 8.26
C PRO A 220 4.18 3.47 9.02
N ASP A 221 4.81 3.39 10.22
CA ASP A 221 5.13 4.57 11.04
C ASP A 221 6.16 5.48 10.34
N GLU A 222 7.23 4.91 9.77
CA GLU A 222 8.22 5.68 8.99
C GLU A 222 7.60 6.36 7.76
N LEU A 223 6.58 5.74 7.15
CA LEU A 223 5.81 6.35 6.06
C LEU A 223 4.94 7.51 6.54
N ALA A 224 4.27 7.34 7.69
CA ALA A 224 3.47 8.39 8.31
C ALA A 224 4.33 9.62 8.65
N ASP A 225 5.53 9.40 9.21
CA ASP A 225 6.49 10.45 9.52
C ASP A 225 6.91 11.20 8.24
N GLN A 226 7.24 10.48 7.16
CA GLN A 226 7.61 11.09 5.89
C GLN A 226 6.48 11.95 5.27
N CYS A 227 5.22 11.55 5.45
CA CYS A 227 4.07 12.36 5.02
C CYS A 227 3.90 13.62 5.89
N SER A 228 4.12 13.51 7.20
CA SER A 228 3.98 14.63 8.15
C SER A 228 5.05 15.71 7.97
N GLU A 229 6.24 15.37 7.49
CA GLU A 229 7.33 16.30 7.19
C GLU A 229 7.05 17.20 5.96
N THR A 230 6.03 16.89 5.18
CA THR A 230 5.75 17.62 3.93
C THR A 230 4.60 18.60 4.11
N GLN A 231 4.79 19.86 3.67
CA GLN A 231 3.75 20.90 3.67
C GLN A 231 2.59 20.61 2.68
N MET A 232 2.65 19.50 1.95
CA MET A 232 1.67 19.11 0.92
C MET A 232 0.62 18.13 1.44
N ALA A 233 0.69 17.70 2.71
CA ALA A 233 -0.22 16.74 3.29
C ALA A 233 -0.95 17.34 4.52
N GLU A 234 -2.27 17.29 4.50
CA GLU A 234 -3.12 17.62 5.65
C GLU A 234 -3.57 16.32 6.32
N LYS A 235 -3.26 16.14 7.61
CA LYS A 235 -3.71 14.97 8.36
C LYS A 235 -5.22 15.05 8.60
N LEU A 236 -5.94 14.03 8.12
CA LEU A 236 -7.36 13.86 8.38
C LEU A 236 -7.60 13.10 9.68
N LYS A 237 -8.81 13.17 10.22
CA LYS A 237 -9.19 12.38 11.38
C LYS A 237 -9.34 10.91 10.99
N GLY A 238 -8.76 10.01 11.79
CA GLY A 238 -8.91 8.56 11.70
C GLY A 238 -8.71 7.94 13.07
N LEU A 239 -9.43 6.84 13.40
CA LEU A 239 -9.31 6.14 14.68
C LEU A 239 -8.25 5.03 14.62
N THR A 240 -8.16 4.35 13.50
CA THR A 240 -7.35 3.13 13.32
C THR A 240 -6.17 3.31 12.38
N ASN A 241 -6.27 4.27 11.46
CA ASN A 241 -5.28 4.49 10.41
C ASN A 241 -4.82 5.95 10.39
N ASP A 242 -3.58 6.19 9.97
CA ASP A 242 -3.11 7.53 9.63
C ASP A 242 -3.57 7.88 8.21
N THR A 243 -4.40 8.92 8.11
CA THR A 243 -5.02 9.33 6.85
C THR A 243 -4.62 10.77 6.53
N TYR A 244 -4.22 11.02 5.28
CA TYR A 244 -3.76 12.33 4.82
C TYR A 244 -4.49 12.73 3.54
N HIS A 245 -4.93 13.99 3.47
CA HIS A 245 -5.30 14.63 2.22
C HIS A 245 -4.03 15.18 1.57
N ILE A 246 -3.73 14.75 0.37
CA ILE A 246 -2.56 15.20 -0.40
C ILE A 246 -3.01 15.85 -1.70
N GLN A 247 -2.40 16.97 -2.05
CA GLN A 247 -2.63 17.65 -3.34
C GLN A 247 -1.56 17.24 -4.34
N LEU A 248 -2.01 16.80 -5.53
CA LEU A 248 -1.15 16.24 -6.53
C LEU A 248 -1.53 16.65 -7.93
N ASP A 249 -0.68 17.42 -8.60
CA ASP A 249 -0.94 17.94 -9.97
C ASP A 249 -2.33 18.58 -10.11
N GLY A 250 -2.79 19.25 -9.05
CA GLY A 250 -4.11 19.86 -8.98
C GLY A 250 -5.26 18.90 -8.66
N LYS A 251 -4.96 17.61 -8.39
CA LYS A 251 -5.94 16.60 -7.96
C LYS A 251 -5.77 16.28 -6.47
N GLY A 252 -6.88 16.33 -5.73
CA GLY A 252 -6.91 15.89 -4.34
C GLY A 252 -6.93 14.36 -4.25
N LEU A 253 -6.07 13.78 -3.42
CA LEU A 253 -6.05 12.35 -3.11
C LEU A 253 -6.08 12.14 -1.60
N VAL A 254 -6.61 11.00 -1.18
CA VAL A 254 -6.50 10.50 0.20
C VAL A 254 -5.43 9.41 0.24
N LEU A 255 -4.42 9.61 1.07
CA LEU A 255 -3.45 8.57 1.42
C LEU A 255 -3.81 8.00 2.79
N ARG A 256 -4.07 6.69 2.86
CA ARG A 256 -4.25 5.95 4.13
C ARG A 256 -3.05 5.05 4.38
N ILE A 257 -2.50 5.16 5.59
CA ILE A 257 -1.42 4.33 6.10
C ILE A 257 -1.96 3.53 7.29
N PRO A 258 -1.79 2.20 7.36
CA PRO A 258 -2.24 1.39 8.49
C PRO A 258 -1.64 1.89 9.81
N GLY A 259 -2.49 2.09 10.82
CA GLY A 259 -2.03 2.39 12.17
C GLY A 259 -1.42 1.17 12.86
N GLN A 260 -0.65 1.44 13.91
CA GLN A 260 0.08 0.41 14.66
C GLN A 260 -0.85 -0.69 15.20
N GLY A 261 -0.49 -1.95 14.96
CA GLY A 261 -1.22 -3.13 15.45
C GLY A 261 -2.50 -3.48 14.69
N THR A 262 -2.88 -2.75 13.64
CA THR A 262 -4.06 -3.05 12.82
C THR A 262 -3.92 -4.37 12.05
N ASP A 263 -2.70 -4.76 11.67
CA ASP A 263 -2.42 -6.02 10.94
C ASP A 263 -2.70 -7.29 11.75
N GLN A 264 -2.88 -7.16 13.08
CA GLN A 264 -3.29 -8.28 13.93
C GLN A 264 -4.80 -8.57 13.83
N ILE A 265 -5.58 -7.62 13.30
CA ILE A 265 -7.04 -7.67 13.25
C ILE A 265 -7.54 -7.72 11.81
N ILE A 266 -6.84 -7.03 10.91
CA ILE A 266 -7.26 -6.81 9.52
C ILE A 266 -6.36 -7.63 8.59
N ASP A 267 -6.99 -8.50 7.79
CA ASP A 267 -6.31 -9.23 6.72
C ASP A 267 -6.24 -8.35 5.47
N ARG A 268 -5.06 -7.78 5.23
CA ARG A 268 -4.84 -6.84 4.13
C ARG A 268 -5.00 -7.46 2.74
N SER A 269 -4.82 -8.78 2.63
CA SER A 269 -5.06 -9.50 1.37
C SER A 269 -6.55 -9.64 1.06
N VAL A 270 -7.37 -9.80 2.10
CA VAL A 270 -8.85 -9.77 1.98
C VAL A 270 -9.32 -8.38 1.64
N GLU A 271 -8.85 -7.33 2.34
CA GLU A 271 -9.21 -5.93 2.02
C GLU A 271 -8.92 -5.61 0.54
N ALA A 272 -7.75 -5.97 0.02
CA ALA A 272 -7.39 -5.77 -1.39
C ALA A 272 -8.37 -6.48 -2.34
N ALA A 273 -8.70 -7.74 -2.05
CA ALA A 273 -9.62 -8.52 -2.85
C ALA A 273 -11.05 -7.96 -2.82
N MET A 274 -11.51 -7.46 -1.67
CA MET A 274 -12.83 -6.85 -1.53
C MET A 274 -12.91 -5.51 -2.29
N LEU A 275 -11.87 -4.68 -2.22
CA LEU A 275 -11.79 -3.43 -3.00
C LEU A 275 -11.84 -3.69 -4.51
N GLU A 276 -11.15 -4.73 -4.99
CA GLU A 276 -11.19 -5.11 -6.40
C GLU A 276 -12.60 -5.50 -6.88
N MET A 277 -13.41 -6.13 -6.01
CA MET A 277 -14.78 -6.53 -6.36
C MET A 277 -15.74 -5.35 -6.47
N VAL A 278 -15.48 -4.23 -5.82
CA VAL A 278 -16.37 -3.05 -5.81
C VAL A 278 -15.93 -1.93 -6.74
N LYS A 279 -14.75 -2.03 -7.36
CA LYS A 279 -14.15 -0.95 -8.14
C LYS A 279 -15.03 -0.39 -9.26
N ASP A 280 -15.82 -1.27 -9.91
CA ASP A 280 -16.68 -0.91 -11.04
C ASP A 280 -18.11 -0.54 -10.63
N LEU A 281 -18.42 -0.52 -9.32
CA LEU A 281 -19.78 -0.25 -8.83
C LEU A 281 -20.09 1.25 -8.64
N ASP A 282 -19.09 2.12 -8.74
CA ASP A 282 -19.26 3.56 -8.50
C ASP A 282 -19.91 3.90 -7.14
N ILE A 283 -19.60 3.11 -6.11
CA ILE A 283 -20.06 3.31 -4.73
C ILE A 283 -18.95 3.74 -3.78
N THR A 284 -17.71 3.75 -4.24
CA THR A 284 -16.52 4.12 -3.48
C THR A 284 -15.60 4.96 -4.36
N PRO A 285 -14.74 5.83 -3.78
CA PRO A 285 -13.73 6.53 -4.56
C PRO A 285 -12.77 5.56 -5.26
N GLU A 286 -12.30 5.93 -6.44
CA GLU A 286 -11.33 5.12 -7.18
C GLU A 286 -10.07 4.89 -6.35
N CYS A 287 -9.64 3.63 -6.25
CA CYS A 287 -8.40 3.24 -5.58
C CYS A 287 -7.28 3.16 -6.62
N HIS A 288 -6.34 4.12 -6.56
CA HIS A 288 -5.22 4.22 -7.52
C HIS A 288 -4.03 3.37 -7.13
N PHE A 289 -3.91 3.04 -5.85
CA PHE A 289 -2.79 2.27 -5.31
C PHE A 289 -3.23 1.51 -4.06
N TYR A 290 -2.78 0.26 -3.94
CA TYR A 290 -2.92 -0.55 -2.73
C TYR A 290 -1.71 -1.47 -2.55
N ALA A 291 -1.05 -1.40 -1.38
CA ALA A 291 0.01 -2.34 -1.00
C ALA A 291 0.10 -2.44 0.53
N GLY A 292 -0.05 -3.66 1.09
CA GLY A 292 0.09 -3.89 2.53
C GLY A 292 -0.82 -3.02 3.40
N GLY A 293 -2.02 -2.69 2.92
CA GLY A 293 -2.96 -1.80 3.62
C GLY A 293 -2.74 -0.30 3.37
N ILE A 294 -1.60 0.09 2.81
CA ILE A 294 -1.39 1.47 2.34
C ILE A 294 -2.18 1.62 1.05
N LYS A 295 -3.04 2.64 0.99
CA LYS A 295 -3.84 2.90 -0.20
C LYS A 295 -3.93 4.39 -0.52
N THR A 296 -4.10 4.70 -1.81
CA THR A 296 -4.53 6.03 -2.27
C THR A 296 -5.84 5.93 -3.00
N THR A 297 -6.72 6.86 -2.68
CA THR A 297 -8.03 7.01 -3.33
C THR A 297 -8.24 8.45 -3.74
N ASP A 298 -9.22 8.71 -4.61
CA ASP A 298 -9.66 10.07 -4.87
C ASP A 298 -10.12 10.76 -3.59
N PHE A 299 -9.76 12.03 -3.42
CA PHE A 299 -10.40 12.89 -2.43
C PHE A 299 -11.75 13.36 -2.96
N LEU A 300 -12.82 13.06 -2.23
CA LEU A 300 -14.20 13.38 -2.64
C LEU A 300 -14.52 14.84 -2.36
N GLU A 301 -14.11 15.74 -3.27
CA GLU A 301 -14.27 17.18 -3.10
C GLU A 301 -15.75 17.59 -3.08
N GLY A 302 -16.13 18.33 -2.04
CA GLY A 302 -17.49 18.83 -1.84
C GLY A 302 -18.48 17.78 -1.32
N TYR A 303 -18.02 16.57 -1.00
CA TYR A 303 -18.82 15.60 -0.24
C TYR A 303 -18.80 15.96 1.24
N ARG A 304 -19.91 15.65 1.92
CA ARG A 304 -20.02 15.73 3.38
C ARG A 304 -20.27 14.35 3.97
N ILE A 305 -19.76 14.12 5.14
CA ILE A 305 -20.09 12.95 5.97
C ILE A 305 -21.58 13.05 6.35
N LEU A 306 -22.29 11.93 6.38
CA LEU A 306 -23.66 11.88 6.88
C LEU A 306 -23.69 12.27 8.37
N ASN A 307 -24.77 12.91 8.79
CA ASN A 307 -24.90 13.39 10.15
C ASN A 307 -26.22 12.89 10.75
N HIS A 308 -26.17 12.36 11.97
CA HIS A 308 -27.32 11.85 12.70
C HIS A 308 -28.47 12.85 12.77
N ASP A 309 -28.18 14.13 13.06
CA ASP A 309 -29.20 15.16 13.30
C ASP A 309 -29.91 15.61 12.02
N THR A 310 -29.30 15.37 10.85
CA THR A 310 -29.83 15.81 9.55
C THR A 310 -30.18 14.65 8.63
N LEU A 311 -30.09 13.41 9.13
CA LEU A 311 -30.39 12.20 8.35
C LEU A 311 -31.85 12.23 7.88
N ASP A 312 -32.07 12.01 6.59
CA ASP A 312 -33.38 12.02 5.98
C ASP A 312 -33.72 10.68 5.29
N ARG A 313 -34.98 10.54 4.83
CA ARG A 313 -35.45 9.32 4.16
C ARG A 313 -34.71 9.04 2.85
N PHE A 314 -34.25 10.08 2.15
CA PHE A 314 -33.49 9.92 0.93
C PHE A 314 -32.14 9.30 1.21
N GLU A 315 -31.43 9.80 2.22
CA GLU A 315 -30.14 9.27 2.67
C GLU A 315 -30.28 7.81 3.14
N VAL A 316 -31.27 7.50 3.93
CA VAL A 316 -31.54 6.12 4.39
C VAL A 316 -31.76 5.17 3.20
N ARG A 317 -32.60 5.55 2.22
CA ARG A 317 -32.83 4.74 1.04
C ARG A 317 -31.59 4.60 0.15
N GLY A 318 -30.80 5.67 0.00
CA GLY A 318 -29.55 5.65 -0.74
C GLY A 318 -28.50 4.72 -0.12
N VAL A 319 -28.39 4.71 1.21
CA VAL A 319 -27.50 3.78 1.93
C VAL A 319 -27.98 2.33 1.74
N VAL A 320 -29.30 2.07 1.83
CA VAL A 320 -29.83 0.72 1.57
C VAL A 320 -29.59 0.29 0.11
N ASP A 321 -29.63 1.21 -0.86
CA ASP A 321 -29.29 0.88 -2.25
C ASP A 321 -27.83 0.43 -2.38
N ILE A 322 -26.89 1.13 -1.72
CA ILE A 322 -25.49 0.70 -1.66
C ILE A 322 -25.38 -0.70 -1.01
N MET A 323 -26.05 -0.95 0.11
CA MET A 323 -26.05 -2.28 0.76
C MET A 323 -26.53 -3.36 -0.20
N ARG A 324 -27.62 -3.11 -0.94
CA ARG A 324 -28.14 -4.06 -1.92
C ARG A 324 -27.14 -4.38 -3.03
N ARG A 325 -26.51 -3.35 -3.59
CA ARG A 325 -25.47 -3.51 -4.62
C ARG A 325 -24.27 -4.30 -4.11
N LEU A 326 -23.87 -4.13 -2.86
CA LEU A 326 -22.85 -4.96 -2.23
C LEU A 326 -23.34 -6.39 -2.02
N HIS A 327 -24.53 -6.58 -1.45
CA HIS A 327 -25.10 -7.89 -1.17
C HIS A 327 -25.44 -8.70 -2.44
N ASP A 328 -25.53 -8.06 -3.60
CA ASP A 328 -25.70 -8.74 -4.90
C ASP A 328 -24.38 -9.37 -5.39
N ILE A 329 -23.22 -8.95 -4.86
CA ILE A 329 -21.94 -9.56 -5.18
C ILE A 329 -21.91 -10.99 -4.61
N ARG A 330 -21.69 -11.96 -5.49
CA ARG A 330 -21.55 -13.36 -5.13
C ARG A 330 -20.10 -13.67 -4.79
N MET A 331 -19.92 -14.53 -3.79
CA MET A 331 -18.57 -15.01 -3.44
C MET A 331 -18.00 -15.83 -4.62
N PRO A 332 -16.81 -15.49 -5.13
CA PRO A 332 -16.17 -16.26 -6.18
C PRO A 332 -15.85 -17.70 -5.72
N GLU A 333 -15.86 -18.63 -6.65
CA GLU A 333 -15.42 -20.01 -6.39
C GLU A 333 -13.96 -20.03 -5.93
N GLY A 334 -13.65 -20.83 -4.91
CA GLY A 334 -12.29 -20.89 -4.35
C GLY A 334 -11.87 -19.69 -3.50
N PHE A 335 -12.73 -18.70 -3.30
CA PHE A 335 -12.38 -17.47 -2.56
C PHE A 335 -12.05 -17.78 -1.09
N ARG A 336 -12.84 -18.61 -0.44
CA ARG A 336 -12.63 -19.03 0.95
C ARG A 336 -11.34 -19.83 1.12
N GLU A 337 -11.04 -20.72 0.18
CA GLU A 337 -9.82 -21.54 0.16
C GLU A 337 -8.58 -20.68 -0.01
N LYS A 338 -8.68 -19.63 -0.83
CA LYS A 338 -7.56 -18.72 -1.11
C LYS A 338 -7.25 -17.78 0.05
N TYR A 339 -8.29 -17.21 0.67
CA TYR A 339 -8.13 -16.11 1.66
C TYR A 339 -8.44 -16.56 3.11
N GLY A 340 -8.87 -17.82 3.32
CA GLY A 340 -9.08 -18.39 4.64
C GLY A 340 -10.29 -17.81 5.42
N PRO A 341 -10.26 -17.94 6.76
CA PRO A 341 -11.39 -17.54 7.61
C PRO A 341 -11.72 -16.04 7.59
N SER A 342 -10.73 -15.20 7.35
CA SER A 342 -10.91 -13.72 7.29
C SER A 342 -11.83 -13.30 6.14
N ALA A 343 -11.89 -14.08 5.07
CA ALA A 343 -12.72 -13.79 3.90
C ALA A 343 -14.20 -14.13 4.09
N VAL A 344 -14.52 -15.07 4.99
CA VAL A 344 -15.89 -15.53 5.25
C VAL A 344 -16.13 -15.63 6.75
N LEU A 345 -16.81 -14.62 7.28
CA LEU A 345 -17.03 -14.51 8.71
C LEU A 345 -18.01 -15.56 9.22
N SER A 346 -17.65 -16.19 10.35
CA SER A 346 -18.59 -16.82 11.28
C SER A 346 -18.81 -15.87 12.46
N VAL A 347 -20.03 -15.38 12.59
CA VAL A 347 -20.44 -14.46 13.67
C VAL A 347 -20.20 -15.09 15.03
N LEU A 348 -20.50 -16.37 15.19
CA LEU A 348 -20.25 -17.11 16.44
C LEU A 348 -18.75 -17.18 16.75
N SER A 349 -17.90 -17.36 15.74
CA SER A 349 -16.46 -17.40 15.94
C SER A 349 -15.91 -16.04 16.35
N GLU A 350 -16.45 -14.96 15.78
CA GLU A 350 -16.10 -13.59 16.11
C GLU A 350 -16.48 -13.24 17.57
N VAL A 351 -17.71 -13.58 17.99
CA VAL A 351 -18.14 -13.42 19.39
C VAL A 351 -17.14 -14.09 20.33
N LYS A 352 -16.82 -15.37 20.08
CA LYS A 352 -15.88 -16.13 20.92
C LYS A 352 -14.46 -15.58 20.90
N LEU A 353 -14.04 -15.01 19.76
CA LEU A 353 -12.73 -14.37 19.62
C LEU A 353 -12.61 -13.16 20.54
N TYR A 354 -13.56 -12.24 20.46
CA TYR A 354 -13.52 -11.03 21.26
C TYR A 354 -13.84 -11.25 22.74
N GLU A 355 -14.65 -12.25 23.10
CA GLU A 355 -14.79 -12.68 24.50
C GLU A 355 -13.44 -13.08 25.11
N ARG A 356 -12.60 -13.79 24.34
CA ARG A 356 -11.26 -14.18 24.78
C ARG A 356 -10.26 -13.04 24.79
N GLN A 357 -10.26 -12.20 23.74
CA GLN A 357 -9.29 -11.11 23.59
C GLN A 357 -9.52 -9.96 24.55
N SER A 358 -10.80 -9.60 24.78
CA SER A 358 -11.14 -8.53 25.73
C SER A 358 -10.88 -8.91 27.18
N GLY A 359 -10.92 -10.22 27.51
CA GLY A 359 -10.82 -10.71 28.88
C GLY A 359 -12.02 -10.31 29.78
N VAL A 360 -13.08 -9.71 29.20
CA VAL A 360 -14.24 -9.22 29.95
C VAL A 360 -15.37 -10.24 29.86
N ASN A 361 -15.93 -10.58 31.02
CA ASN A 361 -17.09 -11.46 31.11
C ASN A 361 -18.34 -10.63 31.46
N LEU A 362 -19.16 -10.32 30.46
CA LEU A 362 -20.34 -9.43 30.59
C LEU A 362 -21.66 -10.20 30.73
N LEU A 363 -21.68 -11.48 30.30
CA LEU A 363 -22.93 -12.25 30.20
C LEU A 363 -22.95 -13.40 31.21
N ALA A 364 -24.09 -13.63 31.82
CA ALA A 364 -24.36 -14.88 32.55
C ALA A 364 -24.44 -16.06 31.55
N ASP A 365 -24.23 -17.29 32.01
CA ASP A 365 -24.19 -18.48 31.15
C ASP A 365 -25.45 -18.68 30.31
N HIS A 366 -26.63 -18.39 30.87
CA HIS A 366 -27.89 -18.49 30.13
C HIS A 366 -28.03 -17.41 29.05
N GLU A 367 -27.55 -16.18 29.30
CA GLU A 367 -27.51 -15.10 28.33
C GLU A 367 -26.51 -15.41 27.21
N ARG A 368 -25.33 -15.93 27.56
CA ARG A 368 -24.31 -16.34 26.59
C ARG A 368 -24.83 -17.40 25.63
N SER A 369 -25.63 -18.37 26.13
CA SER A 369 -26.27 -19.36 25.26
C SER A 369 -27.22 -18.71 24.26
N LEU A 370 -28.02 -17.74 24.69
CA LEU A 370 -28.95 -16.99 23.85
C LEU A 370 -28.18 -16.18 22.77
N PHE A 371 -27.10 -15.52 23.14
CA PHE A 371 -26.25 -14.76 22.19
C PHE A 371 -25.60 -15.69 21.15
N TYR A 372 -25.15 -16.87 21.56
CA TYR A 372 -24.63 -17.85 20.63
C TYR A 372 -25.70 -18.37 19.67
N ASP A 373 -26.97 -18.47 20.10
CA ASP A 373 -28.07 -18.83 19.21
C ASP A 373 -28.38 -17.72 18.19
N PHE A 374 -28.35 -16.45 18.59
CA PHE A 374 -28.47 -15.32 17.65
C PHE A 374 -27.32 -15.30 16.63
N ALA A 375 -26.10 -15.53 17.09
CA ALA A 375 -24.93 -15.62 16.22
C ALA A 375 -25.05 -16.78 15.21
N ARG A 376 -25.53 -17.96 15.65
CA ARG A 376 -25.79 -19.11 14.75
C ARG A 376 -26.90 -18.81 13.73
N GLU A 377 -27.95 -18.08 14.12
CA GLU A 377 -29.00 -17.66 13.23
C GLU A 377 -28.41 -16.79 12.10
N MET A 378 -27.55 -15.82 12.40
CA MET A 378 -26.83 -15.03 11.41
C MET A 378 -25.85 -15.90 10.58
N ASP A 379 -25.22 -16.89 11.19
CA ASP A 379 -24.30 -17.79 10.48
C ASP A 379 -25.03 -18.71 9.47
N SER A 380 -26.33 -18.95 9.66
CA SER A 380 -27.16 -19.75 8.76
C SER A 380 -27.57 -19.00 7.50
N ASP A 381 -27.39 -17.68 7.44
CA ASP A 381 -27.70 -16.88 6.26
C ASP A 381 -26.76 -17.19 5.09
N GLU A 382 -27.28 -16.98 3.87
CA GLU A 382 -26.43 -16.97 2.68
C GLU A 382 -25.39 -15.88 2.82
N LYS A 383 -24.11 -16.25 2.64
CA LYS A 383 -22.99 -15.31 2.78
C LYS A 383 -22.96 -14.37 1.58
N ARG A 384 -23.04 -13.08 1.86
CA ARG A 384 -23.03 -11.99 0.91
C ARG A 384 -21.85 -11.08 1.18
N PHE A 385 -21.43 -10.31 0.19
CA PHE A 385 -20.45 -9.25 0.41
C PHE A 385 -21.02 -8.25 1.41
N CYS A 386 -20.37 -8.05 2.54
CA CYS A 386 -20.73 -7.07 3.55
C CYS A 386 -19.57 -6.14 3.83
N HIS A 387 -19.86 -4.87 4.03
CA HIS A 387 -18.87 -3.87 4.43
C HIS A 387 -18.47 -4.00 5.90
N ARG A 388 -19.43 -4.36 6.74
CA ARG A 388 -19.34 -4.57 8.18
C ARG A 388 -19.14 -3.32 9.05
N ASP A 389 -18.86 -2.18 8.45
CA ASP A 389 -18.59 -0.92 9.17
C ASP A 389 -19.40 0.25 8.58
N PHE A 390 -20.74 0.10 8.57
CA PHE A 390 -21.67 1.14 8.13
C PHE A 390 -21.88 2.21 9.20
N VAL A 391 -20.78 2.88 9.58
CA VAL A 391 -20.81 4.06 10.45
C VAL A 391 -20.97 5.33 9.63
N LEU A 392 -21.52 6.40 10.24
CA LEU A 392 -21.80 7.65 9.51
C LEU A 392 -20.53 8.27 8.91
N GLU A 393 -19.40 8.15 9.60
CA GLU A 393 -18.10 8.64 9.16
C GLU A 393 -17.62 8.00 7.86
N ASN A 394 -18.09 6.81 7.56
CA ASN A 394 -17.73 6.07 6.33
C ASN A 394 -18.70 6.33 5.16
N ILE A 395 -19.73 7.15 5.36
CA ILE A 395 -20.76 7.43 4.35
C ILE A 395 -20.72 8.91 3.97
N LEU A 396 -20.40 9.19 2.73
CA LEU A 396 -20.24 10.54 2.21
C LEU A 396 -21.31 10.85 1.17
N ARG A 397 -21.81 12.09 1.14
CA ARG A 397 -22.86 12.53 0.21
C ARG A 397 -22.51 13.86 -0.46
N LYS A 398 -22.81 13.95 -1.77
CA LYS A 398 -22.83 15.19 -2.54
C LYS A 398 -24.04 15.20 -3.47
N GLY A 399 -25.03 16.05 -3.20
CA GLY A 399 -26.30 16.00 -3.94
C GLY A 399 -26.99 14.67 -3.75
N ASP A 400 -27.26 13.97 -4.85
CA ASP A 400 -27.89 12.64 -4.85
C ASP A 400 -26.87 11.49 -4.83
N ASP A 401 -25.59 11.80 -4.97
CA ASP A 401 -24.53 10.80 -4.98
C ASP A 401 -24.07 10.47 -3.55
N ILE A 402 -24.06 9.17 -3.22
CA ILE A 402 -23.60 8.64 -1.93
C ILE A 402 -22.46 7.68 -2.19
N LYS A 403 -21.36 7.85 -1.46
CA LYS A 403 -20.17 7.00 -1.52
C LYS A 403 -19.90 6.38 -0.15
N LEU A 404 -19.38 5.17 -0.17
CA LEU A 404 -18.94 4.43 1.00
C LEU A 404 -17.43 4.30 0.98
N ILE A 405 -16.77 4.53 2.10
CA ILE A 405 -15.31 4.41 2.26
C ILE A 405 -14.96 3.40 3.33
N ASP A 406 -13.70 3.01 3.39
CA ASP A 406 -13.08 2.18 4.44
C ASP A 406 -13.55 0.73 4.53
N PHE A 407 -13.23 -0.04 3.49
CA PHE A 407 -13.56 -1.47 3.33
C PHE A 407 -12.65 -2.43 4.14
N GLU A 408 -11.96 -1.96 5.18
CA GLU A 408 -10.95 -2.77 5.87
C GLU A 408 -11.52 -3.98 6.63
N TYR A 409 -12.79 -3.93 7.04
CA TYR A 409 -13.52 -5.04 7.66
C TYR A 409 -14.37 -5.85 6.69
N ALA A 410 -14.41 -5.47 5.41
CA ALA A 410 -15.27 -6.11 4.43
C ALA A 410 -14.97 -7.60 4.25
N CYS A 411 -16.00 -8.41 4.24
CA CYS A 411 -15.91 -9.85 4.02
C CYS A 411 -17.26 -10.44 3.61
N PHE A 412 -17.32 -11.73 3.33
CA PHE A 412 -18.59 -12.42 3.11
C PHE A 412 -19.21 -12.86 4.43
N CYS A 413 -20.37 -12.32 4.77
CA CYS A 413 -21.12 -12.69 5.98
C CYS A 413 -22.65 -12.55 5.79
N SER A 414 -23.41 -12.54 6.90
CA SER A 414 -24.86 -12.26 6.88
C SER A 414 -25.13 -10.80 6.53
N PRO A 415 -26.03 -10.49 5.56
CA PRO A 415 -26.48 -9.12 5.29
C PRO A 415 -27.00 -8.36 6.49
N TYR A 416 -27.52 -9.08 7.49
CA TYR A 416 -28.00 -8.49 8.72
C TYR A 416 -26.89 -7.82 9.56
N TRP A 417 -25.61 -8.12 9.28
CA TRP A 417 -24.50 -7.38 9.89
C TRP A 417 -24.51 -5.91 9.46
N ASP A 418 -24.58 -5.64 8.15
CA ASP A 418 -24.60 -4.29 7.62
C ASP A 418 -25.85 -3.53 8.05
N TYR A 419 -27.01 -4.21 8.02
CA TYR A 419 -28.27 -3.63 8.50
C TYR A 419 -28.18 -3.23 9.98
N ALA A 420 -27.68 -4.12 10.83
CA ALA A 420 -27.54 -3.87 12.26
C ALA A 420 -26.50 -2.77 12.53
N SER A 421 -25.36 -2.78 11.84
CA SER A 421 -24.33 -1.76 11.99
C SER A 421 -24.90 -0.37 11.72
N PHE A 422 -25.59 -0.18 10.59
CA PHE A 422 -26.17 1.12 10.24
C PHE A 422 -27.28 1.56 11.20
N VAL A 423 -28.21 0.66 11.57
CA VAL A 423 -29.32 1.01 12.47
C VAL A 423 -28.82 1.31 13.88
N ASN A 424 -27.84 0.57 14.39
CA ASN A 424 -27.20 0.83 15.69
C ASN A 424 -26.50 2.19 15.71
N GLU A 425 -25.73 2.49 14.65
CA GLU A 425 -24.95 3.72 14.56
C GLU A 425 -25.84 4.96 14.44
N THR A 426 -26.85 4.87 13.60
CA THR A 426 -27.78 5.97 13.34
C THR A 426 -28.92 6.07 14.34
N ARG A 427 -29.14 5.04 15.17
CA ARG A 427 -30.26 4.95 16.10
C ARG A 427 -31.60 5.23 15.43
N LEU A 428 -31.78 4.67 14.22
CA LEU A 428 -33.01 4.88 13.47
C LEU A 428 -34.25 4.49 14.29
N SER A 429 -35.25 5.35 14.27
CA SER A 429 -36.54 5.12 14.92
C SER A 429 -37.67 5.75 14.11
N GLY A 430 -38.92 5.37 14.40
CA GLY A 430 -40.11 5.93 13.77
C GLY A 430 -40.05 5.91 12.24
N PRO A 431 -40.40 7.02 11.54
CA PRO A 431 -40.53 7.04 10.09
C PRO A 431 -39.23 6.76 9.32
N LEU A 432 -38.06 6.96 9.91
CA LEU A 432 -36.77 6.64 9.26
C LEU A 432 -36.47 5.14 9.34
N LEU A 433 -36.78 4.51 10.48
CA LEU A 433 -36.68 3.06 10.61
C LEU A 433 -37.68 2.35 9.68
N ASP A 434 -38.90 2.86 9.57
CA ASP A 434 -39.88 2.32 8.63
C ASP A 434 -39.39 2.40 7.20
N ALA A 435 -38.80 3.53 6.80
CA ALA A 435 -38.20 3.69 5.48
C ALA A 435 -37.03 2.72 5.23
N PHE A 436 -36.21 2.47 6.25
CA PHE A 436 -35.12 1.48 6.18
C PHE A 436 -35.68 0.05 6.00
N ILE A 437 -36.66 -0.35 6.81
CA ILE A 437 -37.30 -1.68 6.74
C ILE A 437 -37.96 -1.89 5.39
N GLU A 438 -38.74 -0.89 4.92
CA GLU A 438 -39.37 -0.93 3.59
C GLU A 438 -38.32 -1.11 2.48
N ALA A 439 -37.25 -0.33 2.55
CA ALA A 439 -36.20 -0.35 1.55
C ALA A 439 -35.36 -1.64 1.58
N SER A 440 -34.94 -2.11 2.76
CA SER A 440 -34.08 -3.30 2.92
C SER A 440 -34.84 -4.61 2.81
N GLY A 441 -36.14 -4.63 3.16
CA GLY A 441 -36.92 -5.86 3.32
C GLY A 441 -36.53 -6.66 4.57
N ALA A 442 -35.83 -6.06 5.53
CA ALA A 442 -35.37 -6.73 6.74
C ALA A 442 -36.54 -7.11 7.67
N ASP A 443 -36.50 -8.32 8.22
CA ASP A 443 -37.39 -8.71 9.32
C ASP A 443 -36.98 -7.99 10.61
N ARG A 444 -37.94 -7.32 11.27
CA ARG A 444 -37.67 -6.51 12.46
C ARG A 444 -37.09 -7.30 13.63
N THR A 445 -37.60 -8.54 13.84
CA THR A 445 -37.14 -9.39 14.95
C THR A 445 -35.72 -9.90 14.69
N ARG A 446 -35.42 -10.32 13.47
CA ARG A 446 -34.07 -10.71 13.09
C ARG A 446 -33.09 -9.55 13.14
N LEU A 447 -33.52 -8.36 12.70
CA LEU A 447 -32.72 -7.16 12.77
C LEU A 447 -32.38 -6.82 14.24
N LEU A 448 -33.37 -6.89 15.16
CA LEU A 448 -33.13 -6.64 16.58
C LEU A 448 -32.13 -7.62 17.19
N LYS A 449 -32.21 -8.92 16.84
CA LYS A 449 -31.22 -9.92 17.28
C LYS A 449 -29.83 -9.61 16.72
N ALA A 450 -29.73 -9.23 15.44
CA ALA A 450 -28.47 -8.86 14.83
C ALA A 450 -27.87 -7.60 15.47
N MET A 451 -28.69 -6.59 15.77
CA MET A 451 -28.27 -5.38 16.47
C MET A 451 -27.65 -5.70 17.84
N ILE A 452 -28.26 -6.61 18.60
CA ILE A 452 -27.75 -7.07 19.91
C ILE A 452 -26.35 -7.70 19.73
N ILE A 453 -26.18 -8.59 18.75
CA ILE A 453 -24.91 -9.28 18.52
C ILE A 453 -23.81 -8.34 18.01
N VAL A 454 -24.15 -7.45 17.09
CA VAL A 454 -23.20 -6.49 16.53
C VAL A 454 -22.73 -5.49 17.62
N ASP A 455 -23.63 -4.96 18.44
CA ASP A 455 -23.27 -4.12 19.58
C ASP A 455 -22.43 -4.85 20.62
N TYR A 456 -22.73 -6.13 20.88
CA TYR A 456 -21.93 -6.95 21.79
C TYR A 456 -20.49 -7.12 21.28
N ILE A 457 -20.32 -7.47 20.00
CA ILE A 457 -19.00 -7.65 19.38
C ILE A 457 -18.21 -6.33 19.38
N TRP A 458 -18.83 -5.22 18.95
CA TRP A 458 -18.17 -3.91 18.95
C TRP A 458 -17.90 -3.38 20.37
N GLY A 459 -18.73 -3.74 21.34
CA GLY A 459 -18.48 -3.47 22.75
C GLY A 459 -17.23 -4.17 23.26
N LEU A 460 -17.10 -5.47 22.99
CA LEU A 460 -15.92 -6.27 23.35
C LEU A 460 -14.65 -5.79 22.59
N TRP A 461 -14.78 -5.43 21.30
CA TRP A 461 -13.71 -4.81 20.51
C TRP A 461 -13.22 -3.50 21.17
N GLY A 462 -14.14 -2.65 21.63
CA GLY A 462 -13.81 -1.41 22.32
C GLY A 462 -12.97 -1.65 23.58
N PHE A 463 -13.32 -2.66 24.38
CA PHE A 463 -12.51 -3.06 25.54
C PHE A 463 -11.14 -3.63 25.14
N TYR A 464 -11.09 -4.46 24.12
CA TYR A 464 -9.84 -5.01 23.60
C TYR A 464 -8.87 -3.92 23.08
N ARG A 465 -9.42 -2.87 22.45
CA ARG A 465 -8.65 -1.74 21.89
C ARG A 465 -8.43 -0.60 22.91
N GLU A 466 -8.78 -0.81 24.18
CA GLU A 466 -8.68 0.19 25.24
C GLU A 466 -9.53 1.47 25.00
N CYS A 467 -10.50 1.40 24.07
CA CYS A 467 -11.51 2.43 23.83
C CYS A 467 -12.70 2.24 24.76
N ILE A 468 -12.46 2.36 26.08
CA ILE A 468 -13.38 1.92 27.13
C ILE A 468 -14.76 2.60 27.06
N ASP A 469 -14.81 3.90 26.79
CA ASP A 469 -16.08 4.66 26.74
C ASP A 469 -16.92 4.22 25.52
N TYR A 470 -16.30 3.97 24.38
CA TYR A 470 -16.95 3.41 23.20
C TYR A 470 -17.52 2.01 23.53
N GLY A 471 -16.70 1.13 24.09
CA GLY A 471 -17.12 -0.22 24.49
C GLY A 471 -18.32 -0.21 25.43
N ARG A 472 -18.31 0.63 26.49
CA ARG A 472 -19.42 0.81 27.42
C ARG A 472 -20.69 1.32 26.75
N GLY A 473 -20.54 2.25 25.80
CA GLY A 473 -21.66 2.78 25.03
C GLY A 473 -22.38 1.69 24.25
N ARG A 474 -21.61 0.85 23.52
CA ARG A 474 -22.17 -0.28 22.76
C ARG A 474 -22.85 -1.32 23.63
N ILE A 475 -22.27 -1.67 24.79
CA ILE A 475 -22.90 -2.60 25.72
C ILE A 475 -24.23 -2.04 26.30
N ALA A 476 -24.29 -0.74 26.56
CA ALA A 476 -25.52 -0.12 27.00
C ALA A 476 -26.67 -0.16 25.96
N GLU A 477 -26.31 0.01 24.65
CA GLU A 477 -27.27 -0.16 23.54
C GLU A 477 -27.71 -1.62 23.39
N MET A 478 -26.77 -2.56 23.45
CA MET A 478 -27.05 -3.99 23.47
C MET A 478 -28.04 -4.36 24.56
N ASP A 479 -27.84 -3.90 25.83
CA ASP A 479 -28.71 -4.16 26.95
C ASP A 479 -30.12 -3.59 26.73
N ARG A 480 -30.22 -2.40 26.11
CA ARG A 480 -31.48 -1.79 25.76
C ARG A 480 -32.24 -2.65 24.75
N ASN A 481 -31.59 -3.06 23.69
CA ASN A 481 -32.16 -3.87 22.64
C ASN A 481 -32.56 -5.27 23.16
N LEU A 482 -31.77 -5.87 24.03
CA LEU A 482 -32.10 -7.14 24.68
C LEU A 482 -33.38 -7.06 25.52
N LYS A 483 -33.56 -5.98 26.29
CA LYS A 483 -34.77 -5.73 27.05
C LYS A 483 -36.00 -5.55 26.18
N LEU A 484 -35.89 -4.86 25.03
CA LEU A 484 -36.99 -4.77 24.05
C LEU A 484 -37.42 -6.17 23.58
N LEU A 485 -36.45 -6.97 23.17
CA LEU A 485 -36.69 -8.34 22.68
C LEU A 485 -37.35 -9.21 23.76
N GLN A 486 -36.87 -9.17 25.02
CA GLN A 486 -37.42 -9.94 26.13
C GLN A 486 -38.86 -9.56 26.48
N ARG A 487 -39.26 -8.31 26.22
CA ARG A 487 -40.64 -7.82 26.44
C ARG A 487 -41.58 -8.14 25.27
N GLY A 488 -41.04 -8.71 24.17
CA GLY A 488 -41.79 -8.91 22.94
C GLY A 488 -42.17 -7.61 22.22
N GLU A 489 -41.47 -6.52 22.53
CA GLU A 489 -41.64 -5.23 21.88
C GLU A 489 -40.89 -5.23 20.54
N GLN A 490 -41.49 -4.61 19.53
CA GLN A 490 -40.82 -4.47 18.21
C GLN A 490 -39.98 -3.18 18.18
N LEU A 491 -38.97 -3.16 17.29
CA LEU A 491 -38.27 -1.94 16.89
C LEU A 491 -39.29 -0.92 16.38
N ALA A 492 -39.36 0.23 16.99
CA ALA A 492 -40.30 1.31 16.70
C ALA A 492 -39.60 2.56 16.13
#